data_340dfba1ab66a1398e5998d1d4775951
#
_entry.id   340dfba1ab66a1398e5998d1d4775951
#
_cell.length_a   1.000
_cell.length_b   1.000
_cell.length_c   1.000
_cell.angle_alpha   90.00
_cell.angle_beta   90.00
_cell.angle_gamma   90.00
#
_symmetry.space_group_name_H-M   'P 1'
#
loop_
_entity.id
_entity.type
_entity.pdbx_description
1 polymer ?
#
loop_
_entity_poly.entity_id
_entity_poly.type
_entity_poly.pdbx_seq_one_letter_code
_entity_poly.pdbx_strand_id
1 'polypeptide(L)'
;MMQQLRNPKNVKLVSLFVAAIFVLGCFALSLTQSGFGRSASAAPSESAVGVVNYQMLIAQAPDIRDVDAAMKTEIENAQKEFEEKSKSMNDVEKRRYYTQTQERLQNKQKELMDPVLKKIEAAIKKVADKKGLAVVVEKSTVVYGGTDITDEVAKSLQAGK
;
A
#
# COMPACT_ATOMS: atom_id res chain seq x y z
N MET A 1 -29.01 -6.81 -26.04
CA MET A 1 -27.92 -7.42 -25.25
C MET A 1 -27.77 -6.77 -23.86
N MET A 2 -28.85 -6.28 -23.23
CA MET A 2 -28.84 -5.52 -21.97
C MET A 2 -29.73 -6.09 -20.85
N GLN A 3 -30.00 -7.41 -20.83
CA GLN A 3 -30.87 -8.02 -19.81
C GLN A 3 -30.15 -8.91 -18.80
N GLN A 4 -28.84 -9.02 -18.84
CA GLN A 4 -28.07 -9.92 -17.95
C GLN A 4 -27.70 -9.33 -16.58
N LEU A 5 -27.90 -8.03 -16.35
CA LEU A 5 -27.47 -7.36 -15.12
C LEU A 5 -28.56 -7.30 -14.02
N ARG A 6 -29.71 -7.95 -14.24
CA ARG A 6 -30.86 -7.87 -13.30
C ARG A 6 -31.04 -9.10 -12.41
N ASN A 7 -30.07 -10.00 -12.40
CA ASN A 7 -30.13 -11.21 -11.58
C ASN A 7 -29.39 -10.97 -10.25
N PRO A 8 -30.03 -11.12 -9.08
CA PRO A 8 -29.42 -10.85 -7.75
C PRO A 8 -28.17 -11.71 -7.48
N LYS A 9 -28.00 -12.82 -8.20
CA LYS A 9 -26.78 -13.64 -8.13
C LYS A 9 -25.59 -12.97 -8.84
N ASN A 10 -25.84 -12.18 -9.88
CA ASN A 10 -24.77 -11.48 -10.63
C ASN A 10 -24.31 -10.21 -9.91
N VAL A 11 -25.17 -9.56 -9.13
CA VAL A 11 -24.77 -8.39 -8.30
C VAL A 11 -23.79 -8.81 -7.22
N LYS A 12 -23.98 -9.98 -6.60
CA LYS A 12 -23.01 -10.53 -5.63
C LYS A 12 -21.68 -10.91 -6.30
N LEU A 13 -21.75 -11.38 -7.55
CA LEU A 13 -20.54 -11.74 -8.32
C LEU A 13 -19.73 -10.48 -8.72
N VAL A 14 -20.40 -9.42 -9.15
CA VAL A 14 -19.77 -8.14 -9.50
C VAL A 14 -19.18 -7.47 -8.27
N SER A 15 -19.86 -7.52 -7.12
CA SER A 15 -19.34 -7.03 -5.83
C SER A 15 -18.09 -7.81 -5.40
N LEU A 16 -18.07 -9.12 -5.64
CA LEU A 16 -16.90 -9.96 -5.35
C LEU A 16 -15.71 -9.66 -6.28
N PHE A 17 -15.97 -9.33 -7.55
CA PHE A 17 -14.94 -8.95 -8.51
C PHE A 17 -14.31 -7.58 -8.20
N VAL A 18 -15.10 -6.60 -7.77
CA VAL A 18 -14.59 -5.27 -7.39
C VAL A 18 -13.74 -5.39 -6.12
N ALA A 19 -14.16 -6.19 -5.13
CA ALA A 19 -13.37 -6.46 -3.93
C ALA A 19 -12.07 -7.23 -4.27
N ALA A 20 -12.14 -8.20 -5.19
CA ALA A 20 -10.98 -8.99 -5.60
C ALA A 20 -9.92 -8.16 -6.37
N ILE A 21 -10.34 -7.21 -7.20
CA ILE A 21 -9.42 -6.33 -7.93
C ILE A 21 -8.68 -5.38 -6.96
N PHE A 22 -9.34 -4.94 -5.90
CA PHE A 22 -8.72 -4.04 -4.91
C PHE A 22 -7.72 -4.79 -4.00
N VAL A 23 -8.03 -6.02 -3.61
CA VAL A 23 -7.13 -6.88 -2.82
C VAL A 23 -5.97 -7.40 -3.68
N LEU A 24 -6.21 -7.73 -4.96
CA LEU A 24 -5.16 -8.18 -5.89
C LEU A 24 -4.21 -7.06 -6.31
N GLY A 25 -4.66 -5.81 -6.38
CA GLY A 25 -3.80 -4.65 -6.68
C GLY A 25 -2.75 -4.40 -5.58
N CYS A 26 -3.06 -4.71 -4.33
CA CYS A 26 -2.10 -4.61 -3.23
C CYS A 26 -1.25 -5.88 -3.04
N PHE A 27 -1.70 -7.05 -3.54
CA PHE A 27 -1.05 -8.34 -3.28
C PHE A 27 -0.20 -8.88 -4.45
N ALA A 28 -0.35 -8.33 -5.66
CA ALA A 28 0.34 -8.83 -6.85
C ALA A 28 1.85 -8.53 -6.93
N LEU A 29 2.43 -7.83 -5.93
CA LEU A 29 3.87 -7.56 -5.87
C LEU A 29 4.64 -8.50 -4.93
N SER A 30 3.99 -9.53 -4.36
CA SER A 30 4.61 -10.36 -3.31
C SER A 30 5.14 -11.72 -3.78
N LEU A 31 5.06 -12.09 -5.05
CA LEU A 31 5.36 -13.46 -5.50
C LEU A 31 6.37 -13.57 -6.63
N THR A 32 7.51 -12.88 -6.52
CA THR A 32 8.69 -13.31 -7.28
C THR A 32 9.96 -13.12 -6.47
N GLN A 33 10.22 -14.02 -5.52
CA GLN A 33 11.57 -14.26 -5.07
C GLN A 33 11.79 -15.75 -4.80
N SER A 34 12.28 -16.41 -5.83
CA SER A 34 13.04 -17.65 -5.68
C SER A 34 14.40 -17.43 -6.33
N GLY A 35 15.42 -17.37 -5.49
CA GLY A 35 16.70 -18.00 -5.79
C GLY A 35 17.77 -17.20 -6.51
N PHE A 36 18.91 -17.34 -5.91
CA PHE A 36 20.30 -17.29 -6.38
C PHE A 36 21.12 -16.04 -6.01
N GLY A 37 22.12 -16.33 -5.22
CA GLY A 37 23.32 -15.50 -5.11
C GLY A 37 23.86 -15.39 -3.69
N ARG A 38 24.52 -16.43 -3.18
CA ARG A 38 25.52 -16.24 -2.13
C ARG A 38 26.65 -15.41 -2.74
N SER A 39 26.55 -14.10 -2.62
CA SER A 39 27.68 -13.21 -2.89
C SER A 39 28.55 -13.18 -1.66
N ALA A 40 29.82 -13.49 -1.86
CA ALA A 40 30.89 -13.37 -0.87
C ALA A 40 30.78 -12.00 -0.16
N SER A 41 30.74 -12.06 1.17
CA SER A 41 30.80 -10.90 2.05
C SER A 41 32.17 -10.23 1.85
N ALA A 42 32.24 -9.24 0.99
CA ALA A 42 33.27 -8.23 1.08
C ALA A 42 33.00 -7.47 2.38
N ALA A 43 34.02 -7.30 3.21
CA ALA A 43 33.93 -6.53 4.44
C ALA A 43 33.28 -5.17 4.14
N PRO A 44 32.34 -4.70 4.98
CA PRO A 44 31.64 -3.47 4.70
C PRO A 44 32.63 -2.30 4.79
N SER A 45 33.05 -1.78 3.65
CA SER A 45 33.45 -0.38 3.62
C SER A 45 32.21 0.40 4.02
N GLU A 46 32.33 1.25 5.05
CA GLU A 46 31.22 2.11 5.49
C GLU A 46 30.74 2.92 4.28
N SER A 47 29.72 2.39 3.61
CA SER A 47 29.11 3.06 2.49
C SER A 47 28.32 4.24 3.03
N ALA A 48 28.61 5.45 2.56
CA ALA A 48 27.81 6.62 2.88
C ALA A 48 26.35 6.54 2.36
N VAL A 49 26.03 5.44 1.67
CA VAL A 49 24.72 5.16 1.06
C VAL A 49 24.02 4.06 1.85
N GLY A 50 22.87 4.39 2.39
CA GLY A 50 21.93 3.42 2.97
C GLY A 50 20.97 2.88 1.92
N VAL A 51 20.49 1.68 2.14
CA VAL A 51 19.49 1.02 1.29
C VAL A 51 18.34 0.54 2.16
N VAL A 52 17.10 0.78 1.72
CA VAL A 52 15.89 0.34 2.43
C VAL A 52 14.91 -0.34 1.48
N ASN A 53 14.23 -1.36 1.97
CA ASN A 53 13.04 -1.90 1.31
C ASN A 53 11.80 -1.16 1.84
N TYR A 54 11.36 -0.14 1.10
CA TYR A 54 10.28 0.74 1.53
C TYR A 54 8.94 0.01 1.63
N GLN A 55 8.68 -0.94 0.73
CA GLN A 55 7.45 -1.75 0.76
C GLN A 55 7.39 -2.64 2.01
N MET A 56 8.54 -3.23 2.39
CA MET A 56 8.63 -4.01 3.62
C MET A 56 8.39 -3.15 4.86
N LEU A 57 8.90 -1.92 4.88
CA LEU A 57 8.67 -0.98 5.96
C LEU A 57 7.19 -0.59 6.09
N ILE A 58 6.49 -0.35 4.96
CA ILE A 58 5.05 -0.09 4.95
C ILE A 58 4.30 -1.30 5.53
N ALA A 59 4.59 -2.51 5.06
CA ALA A 59 3.92 -3.72 5.52
C ALA A 59 4.13 -4.03 7.00
N GLN A 60 5.27 -3.59 7.56
CA GLN A 60 5.62 -3.78 8.97
C GLN A 60 5.27 -2.58 9.86
N ALA A 61 4.77 -1.49 9.28
CA ALA A 61 4.37 -0.31 10.03
C ALA A 61 3.22 -0.66 10.99
N PRO A 62 3.31 -0.28 12.28
CA PRO A 62 2.29 -0.65 13.27
C PRO A 62 0.90 -0.10 12.94
N ASP A 63 0.83 1.06 12.30
CA ASP A 63 -0.43 1.75 11.96
C ASP A 63 -1.08 1.21 10.68
N ILE A 64 -0.44 0.31 9.91
CA ILE A 64 -0.97 -0.18 8.63
C ILE A 64 -2.30 -0.92 8.80
N ARG A 65 -2.46 -1.63 9.92
CA ARG A 65 -3.71 -2.36 10.23
C ARG A 65 -4.89 -1.41 10.46
N ASP A 66 -4.62 -0.26 11.07
CA ASP A 66 -5.65 0.77 11.31
C ASP A 66 -6.07 1.42 9.99
N VAL A 67 -5.10 1.64 9.08
CA VAL A 67 -5.37 2.12 7.72
C VAL A 67 -6.24 1.13 6.96
N ASP A 68 -5.90 -0.16 7.00
CA ASP A 68 -6.65 -1.22 6.32
C ASP A 68 -8.08 -1.33 6.87
N ALA A 69 -8.25 -1.27 8.19
CA ALA A 69 -9.57 -1.30 8.82
C ALA A 69 -10.41 -0.08 8.46
N ALA A 70 -9.82 1.11 8.47
CA ALA A 70 -10.50 2.35 8.08
C ALA A 70 -10.90 2.34 6.60
N MET A 71 -10.02 1.88 5.71
CA MET A 71 -10.32 1.75 4.28
C MET A 71 -11.43 0.73 4.01
N LYS A 72 -11.40 -0.40 4.72
CA LYS A 72 -12.47 -1.40 4.61
C LYS A 72 -13.83 -0.82 4.97
N THR A 73 -13.92 -0.09 6.08
CA THR A 73 -15.14 0.58 6.50
C THR A 73 -15.62 1.61 5.46
N GLU A 74 -14.70 2.40 4.90
CA GLU A 74 -15.03 3.39 3.89
C GLU A 74 -15.56 2.75 2.60
N ILE A 75 -14.98 1.62 2.17
CA ILE A 75 -15.45 0.85 1.01
C ILE A 75 -16.85 0.29 1.27
N GLU A 76 -17.10 -0.31 2.44
CA GLU A 76 -18.41 -0.82 2.82
C GLU A 76 -19.48 0.27 2.84
N ASN A 77 -19.15 1.45 3.36
CA ASN A 77 -20.04 2.61 3.36
C ASN A 77 -20.34 3.10 1.93
N ALA A 78 -19.30 3.20 1.10
CA ALA A 78 -19.45 3.58 -0.29
C ALA A 78 -20.33 2.61 -1.10
N GLN A 79 -20.25 1.32 -0.81
CA GLN A 79 -21.10 0.30 -1.43
C GLN A 79 -22.57 0.48 -1.02
N LYS A 80 -22.85 0.65 0.27
CA LYS A 80 -24.19 0.89 0.78
C LYS A 80 -24.81 2.17 0.19
N GLU A 81 -24.04 3.25 0.18
CA GLU A 81 -24.48 4.52 -0.42
C GLU A 81 -24.81 4.35 -1.91
N PHE A 82 -23.98 3.59 -2.64
CA PHE A 82 -24.24 3.32 -4.06
C PHE A 82 -25.51 2.48 -4.26
N GLU A 83 -25.71 1.42 -3.47
CA GLU A 83 -26.91 0.58 -3.55
C GLU A 83 -28.20 1.37 -3.29
N GLU A 84 -28.17 2.30 -2.34
CA GLU A 84 -29.33 3.14 -2.03
C GLU A 84 -29.59 4.17 -3.12
N LYS A 85 -28.58 4.94 -3.48
CA LYS A 85 -28.70 6.07 -4.43
C LYS A 85 -28.94 5.61 -5.86
N SER A 86 -28.36 4.47 -6.27
CA SER A 86 -28.49 3.94 -7.63
C SER A 86 -29.91 3.55 -8.01
N LYS A 87 -30.81 3.34 -7.04
CA LYS A 87 -32.21 3.00 -7.28
C LYS A 87 -32.97 4.11 -8.01
N SER A 88 -32.59 5.37 -7.79
CA SER A 88 -33.22 6.56 -8.38
C SER A 88 -32.41 7.20 -9.51
N MET A 89 -31.24 6.67 -9.83
CA MET A 89 -30.32 7.23 -10.82
C MET A 89 -30.48 6.58 -12.20
N ASN A 90 -30.34 7.37 -13.25
CA ASN A 90 -30.16 6.86 -14.61
C ASN A 90 -28.73 6.35 -14.84
N ASP A 91 -28.47 5.71 -15.99
CA ASP A 91 -27.16 5.08 -16.25
C ASP A 91 -25.99 6.09 -16.36
N VAL A 92 -26.25 7.33 -16.75
CA VAL A 92 -25.24 8.39 -16.82
C VAL A 92 -24.89 8.87 -15.42
N GLU A 93 -25.90 9.06 -14.58
CA GLU A 93 -25.73 9.46 -13.19
C GLU A 93 -25.00 8.38 -12.37
N LYS A 94 -25.35 7.11 -12.57
CA LYS A 94 -24.66 5.98 -11.94
C LYS A 94 -23.16 5.98 -12.26
N ARG A 95 -22.81 6.18 -13.55
CA ARG A 95 -21.40 6.24 -13.96
C ARG A 95 -20.66 7.41 -13.32
N ARG A 96 -21.28 8.58 -13.30
CA ARG A 96 -20.69 9.77 -12.67
C ARG A 96 -20.47 9.53 -11.18
N TYR A 97 -21.48 9.02 -10.50
CA TYR A 97 -21.40 8.73 -9.06
C TYR A 97 -20.31 7.69 -8.75
N TYR A 98 -20.20 6.65 -9.58
CA TYR A 98 -19.15 5.65 -9.45
C TYR A 98 -17.74 6.28 -9.57
N THR A 99 -17.52 7.12 -10.58
CA THR A 99 -16.22 7.81 -10.77
C THR A 99 -15.90 8.70 -9.57
N GLN A 100 -16.86 9.50 -9.11
CA GLN A 100 -16.67 10.34 -7.92
C GLN A 100 -16.36 9.53 -6.66
N THR A 101 -17.01 8.39 -6.50
CA THR A 101 -16.76 7.48 -5.37
C THR A 101 -15.36 6.90 -5.44
N GLN A 102 -14.88 6.50 -6.61
CA GLN A 102 -13.51 6.03 -6.80
C GLN A 102 -12.48 7.11 -6.45
N GLU A 103 -12.67 8.34 -6.90
CA GLU A 103 -11.81 9.46 -6.56
C GLU A 103 -11.81 9.74 -5.04
N ARG A 104 -12.99 9.70 -4.40
CA ARG A 104 -13.11 9.85 -2.95
C ARG A 104 -12.32 8.78 -2.20
N LEU A 105 -12.45 7.52 -2.60
CA LEU A 105 -11.73 6.39 -1.99
C LEU A 105 -10.21 6.51 -2.17
N GLN A 106 -9.75 6.92 -3.35
CA GLN A 106 -8.33 7.15 -3.60
C GLN A 106 -7.78 8.29 -2.74
N ASN A 107 -8.52 9.39 -2.62
CA ASN A 107 -8.12 10.51 -1.77
C ASN A 107 -8.09 10.10 -0.29
N LYS A 108 -9.08 9.31 0.15
CA LYS A 108 -9.11 8.79 1.51
C LYS A 108 -7.94 7.86 1.81
N GLN A 109 -7.59 7.00 0.87
CA GLN A 109 -6.40 6.14 0.99
C GLN A 109 -5.12 6.96 1.13
N LYS A 110 -4.94 8.00 0.32
CA LYS A 110 -3.78 8.91 0.43
C LYS A 110 -3.74 9.59 1.79
N GLU A 111 -4.88 10.12 2.25
CA GLU A 111 -5.00 10.78 3.55
C GLU A 111 -4.60 9.84 4.71
N LEU A 112 -5.07 8.60 4.68
CA LEU A 112 -4.78 7.61 5.71
C LEU A 112 -3.33 7.11 5.66
N MET A 113 -2.75 7.01 4.45
CA MET A 113 -1.37 6.57 4.26
C MET A 113 -0.33 7.64 4.59
N ASP A 114 -0.65 8.92 4.40
CA ASP A 114 0.29 10.03 4.59
C ASP A 114 0.98 10.02 5.98
N PRO A 115 0.26 9.88 7.11
CA PRO A 115 0.90 9.79 8.42
C PRO A 115 1.81 8.56 8.58
N VAL A 116 1.46 7.42 7.96
CA VAL A 116 2.29 6.20 7.98
C VAL A 116 3.60 6.43 7.24
N LEU A 117 3.52 7.03 6.04
CA LEU A 117 4.70 7.34 5.22
C LEU A 117 5.62 8.33 5.93
N LYS A 118 5.07 9.39 6.56
CA LYS A 118 5.85 10.35 7.35
C LYS A 118 6.57 9.71 8.54
N LYS A 119 5.92 8.75 9.22
CA LYS A 119 6.57 7.99 10.30
C LYS A 119 7.73 7.13 9.77
N ILE A 120 7.55 6.47 8.62
CA ILE A 120 8.60 5.68 7.98
C ILE A 120 9.78 6.59 7.59
N GLU A 121 9.53 7.72 6.95
CA GLU A 121 10.56 8.70 6.57
C GLU A 121 11.33 9.21 7.80
N ALA A 122 10.63 9.54 8.87
CA ALA A 122 11.26 9.96 10.12
C ALA A 122 12.13 8.86 10.74
N ALA A 123 11.70 7.60 10.69
CA ALA A 123 12.47 6.47 11.17
C ALA A 123 13.71 6.21 10.30
N ILE A 124 13.57 6.29 8.98
CA ILE A 124 14.69 6.20 8.03
C ILE A 124 15.73 7.29 8.34
N LYS A 125 15.27 8.55 8.45
CA LYS A 125 16.15 9.66 8.78
C LYS A 125 16.89 9.43 10.09
N LYS A 126 16.20 9.02 11.14
CA LYS A 126 16.79 8.74 12.46
C LYS A 126 17.88 7.68 12.40
N VAL A 127 17.66 6.59 11.64
CA VAL A 127 18.66 5.51 11.48
C VAL A 127 19.82 5.98 10.61
N ALA A 128 19.55 6.70 9.53
CA ALA A 128 20.56 7.27 8.65
C ALA A 128 21.49 8.24 9.40
N ASP A 129 20.94 9.18 10.16
CA ASP A 129 21.69 10.13 10.97
C ASP A 129 22.58 9.40 12.00
N LYS A 130 22.02 8.37 12.66
CA LYS A 130 22.76 7.55 13.64
C LYS A 130 23.94 6.80 13.03
N LYS A 131 23.81 6.38 11.77
CA LYS A 131 24.86 5.64 11.04
C LYS A 131 25.79 6.52 10.22
N GLY A 132 25.57 7.83 10.19
CA GLY A 132 26.36 8.75 9.38
C GLY A 132 26.16 8.55 7.87
N LEU A 133 25.00 8.07 7.45
CA LEU A 133 24.69 7.87 6.03
C LEU A 133 24.34 9.20 5.38
N ALA A 134 24.94 9.48 4.23
CA ALA A 134 24.72 10.73 3.50
C ALA A 134 23.40 10.69 2.69
N VAL A 135 23.00 9.49 2.25
CA VAL A 135 21.79 9.28 1.45
C VAL A 135 21.22 7.89 1.73
N VAL A 136 19.90 7.77 1.63
CA VAL A 136 19.21 6.47 1.65
C VAL A 136 18.40 6.33 0.38
N VAL A 137 18.50 5.18 -0.28
CA VAL A 137 17.83 4.87 -1.53
C VAL A 137 16.97 3.61 -1.40
N GLU A 138 15.97 3.50 -2.25
CA GLU A 138 15.13 2.31 -2.33
C GLU A 138 15.93 1.11 -2.85
N LYS A 139 15.80 -0.04 -2.19
CA LYS A 139 16.56 -1.26 -2.50
C LYS A 139 16.35 -1.75 -3.94
N SER A 140 15.13 -1.58 -4.47
CA SER A 140 14.80 -1.99 -5.83
C SER A 140 15.54 -1.22 -6.92
N THR A 141 16.08 -0.03 -6.61
CA THR A 141 16.82 0.82 -7.55
C THR A 141 18.33 0.60 -7.48
N VAL A 142 18.82 -0.15 -6.48
CA VAL A 142 20.24 -0.38 -6.27
C VAL A 142 20.67 -1.66 -6.96
N VAL A 143 21.62 -1.53 -7.89
CA VAL A 143 22.19 -2.70 -8.59
C VAL A 143 23.27 -3.38 -7.76
N TYR A 144 24.06 -2.58 -7.03
CA TYR A 144 25.19 -3.11 -6.23
C TYR A 144 25.61 -2.11 -5.13
N GLY A 145 25.96 -2.64 -3.95
CA GLY A 145 26.50 -1.87 -2.83
C GLY A 145 25.43 -1.21 -1.96
N GLY A 146 25.88 -0.38 -1.02
CA GLY A 146 25.04 0.23 0.02
C GLY A 146 24.91 -0.61 1.29
N THR A 147 24.59 0.06 2.39
CA THR A 147 24.30 -0.58 3.69
C THR A 147 22.80 -0.76 3.85
N ASP A 148 22.32 -1.99 3.89
CA ASP A 148 20.89 -2.27 4.13
C ASP A 148 20.55 -1.94 5.59
N ILE A 149 19.65 -0.98 5.77
CA ILE A 149 19.17 -0.52 7.07
C ILE A 149 17.70 -0.85 7.33
N THR A 150 17.08 -1.68 6.47
CA THR A 150 15.64 -2.00 6.53
C THR A 150 15.21 -2.51 7.89
N ASP A 151 15.94 -3.50 8.45
CA ASP A 151 15.57 -4.11 9.73
C ASP A 151 15.71 -3.14 10.91
N GLU A 152 16.71 -2.25 10.85
CA GLU A 152 16.92 -1.25 11.90
C GLU A 152 15.83 -0.18 11.88
N VAL A 153 15.44 0.24 10.67
CA VAL A 153 14.29 1.14 10.50
C VAL A 153 13.01 0.49 10.99
N ALA A 154 12.76 -0.77 10.64
CA ALA A 154 11.59 -1.52 11.11
C ALA A 154 11.54 -1.60 12.65
N LYS A 155 12.66 -1.89 13.30
CA LYS A 155 12.77 -1.87 14.77
C LYS A 155 12.52 -0.47 15.34
N SER A 156 13.03 0.58 14.68
CA SER A 156 12.80 1.97 15.10
C SER A 156 11.32 2.37 15.02
N LEU A 157 10.60 1.89 14.00
CA LEU A 157 9.15 2.11 13.85
C LEU A 157 8.35 1.44 14.97
N GLN A 158 8.75 0.23 15.37
CA GLN A 158 8.08 -0.51 16.45
C GLN A 158 8.35 0.07 17.83
N ALA A 159 9.55 0.62 18.05
CA ALA A 159 9.95 1.23 19.32
C ALA A 159 9.36 2.64 19.55
N GLY A 160 8.80 3.27 18.55
CA GLY A 160 8.19 4.59 18.62
C GLY A 160 6.71 4.61 19.02
N LYS A 161 6.20 3.51 19.60
CA LYS A 161 4.85 3.41 20.18
C LYS A 161 4.82 4.00 21.57
#